data_096bfe6d41903ab8b22b808f4368bd27
#
_entry.id   096bfe6d41903ab8b22b808f4368bd27
#
_cell.length_a   1.000
_cell.length_b   1.000
_cell.length_c   1.000
_cell.angle_alpha   90.00
_cell.angle_beta   90.00
_cell.angle_gamma   90.00
#
_symmetry.space_group_name_H-M   'P 1'
#
loop_
_entity.id
_entity.type
_entity.pdbx_description
1 polymer ?
#
loop_
_entity_poly.entity_id
_entity_poly.type
_entity_poly.pdbx_seq_one_letter_code
_entity_poly.pdbx_strand_id
1 'polypeptide(L)'
;MSIMKVQRFGTGFNCSRINTSRFGEKPVWFRPITIIKVAEQSSVSGLVEDKKRELFQAVEGINRGIFGIPSGKKSEIESLVKQIESQNPTPEPTLELDKVDGCWRLVYSTISILGSRRTKLGLRDFISLGDFFQTIDKAKNKAVNVIKFNAKGLILLSGELSIEASFKIASTTKVDINFENSTITPDQLMNVFRKNYDILLGIFNPEGWLEITYVDDTMRIGRDDKGNIFVLERYEDNSS
;
A
#
# COMPACT_ATOMS: atom_id res chain seq x y z
N MET A 1 10.03 40.45 30.89
CA MET A 1 11.27 40.98 30.32
C MET A 1 12.41 40.04 30.71
N SER A 2 12.89 39.25 29.77
CA SER A 2 14.25 38.70 29.81
C SER A 2 14.55 38.13 28.44
N ILE A 3 15.50 38.75 27.80
CA ILE A 3 16.00 38.51 26.45
C ILE A 3 17.05 37.41 26.57
N MET A 4 16.93 36.32 25.83
CA MET A 4 17.97 35.31 25.72
C MET A 4 18.61 35.37 24.34
N LYS A 5 19.94 35.64 24.36
CA LYS A 5 20.82 35.83 23.20
C LYS A 5 21.07 34.51 22.47
N VAL A 6 21.01 34.57 21.16
CA VAL A 6 21.52 33.54 20.25
C VAL A 6 23.02 33.75 20.09
N GLN A 7 23.84 32.74 20.39
CA GLN A 7 25.26 32.70 20.04
C GLN A 7 25.46 31.77 18.83
N ARG A 8 26.01 32.35 17.77
CA ARG A 8 26.54 31.64 16.60
C ARG A 8 27.98 31.21 16.94
N PHE A 9 28.28 29.93 16.76
CA PHE A 9 29.67 29.45 16.65
C PHE A 9 29.95 29.05 15.22
N GLY A 10 30.81 29.81 14.56
CA GLY A 10 31.47 29.42 13.33
C GLY A 10 32.80 28.77 13.67
N THR A 11 33.13 27.66 13.04
CA THR A 11 34.49 27.12 12.97
C THR A 11 34.78 26.70 11.55
N GLY A 12 35.57 27.53 10.87
CA GLY A 12 36.21 27.15 9.62
C GLY A 12 37.37 26.20 9.90
N PHE A 13 37.48 25.16 9.10
CA PHE A 13 38.71 24.36 9.04
C PHE A 13 39.46 24.63 7.74
N ASN A 14 40.67 25.12 7.92
CA ASN A 14 41.66 25.40 6.91
C ASN A 14 42.33 24.09 6.47
N CYS A 15 42.36 23.82 5.17
CA CYS A 15 43.08 22.70 4.60
C CYS A 15 44.54 23.10 4.34
N SER A 16 45.47 22.60 5.13
CA SER A 16 46.93 22.77 4.92
C SER A 16 47.45 21.67 4.02
N ARG A 17 48.12 22.08 2.94
CA ARG A 17 48.90 21.25 2.01
C ARG A 17 50.00 20.51 2.77
N ILE A 18 50.11 19.20 2.52
CA ILE A 18 51.34 18.45 2.83
C ILE A 18 51.92 17.93 1.52
N ASN A 19 53.20 18.16 1.39
CA ASN A 19 54.03 18.02 0.21
C ASN A 19 54.49 16.56 0.02
N THR A 20 54.72 16.21 -1.22
CA THR A 20 55.17 14.96 -1.79
C THR A 20 56.46 14.38 -1.25
N SER A 21 56.53 13.05 -1.12
CA SER A 21 57.79 12.30 -1.36
C SER A 21 57.46 10.98 -2.10
N ARG A 22 58.23 10.74 -3.15
CA ARG A 22 58.22 9.60 -4.07
C ARG A 22 58.53 8.28 -3.38
N PHE A 23 57.76 7.20 -3.69
CA PHE A 23 58.30 5.84 -3.74
C PHE A 23 57.39 4.93 -4.57
N GLY A 24 57.99 4.29 -5.60
CA GLY A 24 57.77 2.95 -6.13
C GLY A 24 56.39 2.56 -6.61
N GLU A 25 56.15 2.66 -7.92
CA GLU A 25 54.99 2.09 -8.61
C GLU A 25 55.08 0.56 -8.63
N LYS A 26 54.01 -0.12 -8.08
CA LYS A 26 53.60 -1.46 -8.50
C LYS A 26 52.26 -1.35 -9.16
N PRO A 27 52.00 -1.99 -10.32
CA PRO A 27 50.71 -1.92 -11.01
C PRO A 27 49.65 -2.67 -10.22
N VAL A 28 48.69 -1.92 -9.66
CA VAL A 28 47.49 -2.50 -9.06
C VAL A 28 46.54 -2.84 -10.21
N TRP A 29 46.30 -4.13 -10.44
CA TRP A 29 45.30 -4.62 -11.32
C TRP A 29 43.90 -4.24 -10.76
N PHE A 30 43.32 -3.19 -11.32
CA PHE A 30 41.91 -2.87 -11.08
C PHE A 30 41.05 -3.97 -11.67
N ARG A 31 40.38 -4.74 -10.84
CA ARG A 31 39.31 -5.64 -11.28
C ARG A 31 38.03 -4.81 -11.47
N PRO A 32 37.42 -4.73 -12.66
CA PRO A 32 36.17 -4.02 -12.88
C PRO A 32 34.97 -4.88 -12.49
N ILE A 33 34.73 -5.08 -11.16
CA ILE A 33 33.61 -5.91 -10.67
C ILE A 33 32.39 -5.04 -10.30
N THR A 34 32.55 -3.72 -10.16
CA THR A 34 31.50 -2.84 -9.63
C THR A 34 30.50 -2.33 -10.68
N ILE A 35 30.86 -2.35 -11.97
CA ILE A 35 29.99 -1.79 -13.03
C ILE A 35 28.84 -2.73 -13.44
N ILE A 36 29.05 -4.06 -13.34
CA ILE A 36 28.02 -5.03 -13.75
C ILE A 36 26.81 -5.03 -12.82
N LYS A 37 27.01 -4.90 -11.50
CA LYS A 37 25.88 -4.88 -10.54
C LYS A 37 24.98 -3.65 -10.68
N VAL A 38 25.54 -2.48 -11.01
CA VAL A 38 24.75 -1.24 -11.19
C VAL A 38 23.92 -1.29 -12.48
N ALA A 39 24.46 -1.86 -13.56
CA ALA A 39 23.74 -2.00 -14.81
C ALA A 39 22.61 -3.04 -14.76
N GLU A 40 22.81 -4.17 -14.05
CA GLU A 40 21.75 -5.16 -13.83
C GLU A 40 20.64 -4.61 -12.92
N GLN A 41 20.98 -3.88 -11.86
CA GLN A 41 20.00 -3.33 -10.93
C GLN A 41 19.16 -2.23 -11.58
N SER A 42 19.71 -1.41 -12.48
CA SER A 42 18.94 -0.41 -13.25
C SER A 42 17.99 -1.04 -14.28
N SER A 43 18.38 -2.14 -14.92
CA SER A 43 17.54 -2.84 -15.88
C SER A 43 16.38 -3.59 -15.22
N VAL A 44 16.60 -4.20 -14.06
CA VAL A 44 15.56 -4.89 -13.27
C VAL A 44 14.54 -3.89 -12.71
N SER A 45 15.01 -2.74 -12.19
CA SER A 45 14.13 -1.68 -11.72
C SER A 45 13.21 -1.15 -12.83
N GLY A 46 13.72 -0.95 -14.05
CA GLY A 46 12.93 -0.52 -15.21
C GLY A 46 11.85 -1.54 -15.57
N LEU A 47 12.16 -2.82 -15.54
CA LEU A 47 11.19 -3.89 -15.84
C LEU A 47 10.04 -3.95 -14.81
N VAL A 48 10.32 -3.73 -13.53
CA VAL A 48 9.30 -3.69 -12.48
C VAL A 48 8.37 -2.51 -12.68
N GLU A 49 8.90 -1.33 -12.96
CA GLU A 49 8.09 -0.12 -13.22
C GLU A 49 7.20 -0.28 -14.46
N ASP A 50 7.70 -0.94 -15.53
CA ASP A 50 6.87 -1.29 -16.68
C ASP A 50 5.73 -2.22 -16.31
N LYS A 51 5.98 -3.25 -15.47
CA LYS A 51 4.93 -4.17 -14.99
C LYS A 51 3.91 -3.51 -14.08
N LYS A 52 4.33 -2.59 -13.23
CA LYS A 52 3.40 -1.77 -12.43
C LYS A 52 2.49 -0.94 -13.34
N ARG A 53 3.04 -0.30 -14.36
CA ARG A 53 2.26 0.48 -15.33
C ARG A 53 1.25 -0.40 -16.08
N GLU A 54 1.67 -1.58 -16.56
CA GLU A 54 0.78 -2.57 -17.17
C GLU A 54 -0.35 -2.98 -16.20
N LEU A 55 -0.02 -3.21 -14.93
CA LEU A 55 -1.00 -3.56 -13.90
C LEU A 55 -2.00 -2.43 -13.66
N PHE A 56 -1.55 -1.17 -13.54
CA PHE A 56 -2.44 -0.02 -13.38
C PHE A 56 -3.38 0.14 -14.58
N GLN A 57 -2.89 -0.03 -15.81
CA GLN A 57 -3.71 -0.04 -17.02
C GLN A 57 -4.72 -1.21 -17.03
N ALA A 58 -4.27 -2.39 -16.59
CA ALA A 58 -5.15 -3.57 -16.52
C ALA A 58 -6.31 -3.42 -15.54
N VAL A 59 -6.13 -2.66 -14.45
CA VAL A 59 -7.15 -2.44 -13.43
C VAL A 59 -7.98 -1.16 -13.63
N GLU A 60 -7.70 -0.40 -14.67
CA GLU A 60 -8.46 0.79 -14.99
C GLU A 60 -9.91 0.44 -15.38
N GLY A 61 -10.87 1.19 -14.88
CA GLY A 61 -12.31 1.04 -15.20
C GLY A 61 -13.01 -0.18 -14.61
N ILE A 62 -12.29 -1.11 -13.94
CA ILE A 62 -12.92 -2.31 -13.35
C ILE A 62 -13.43 -2.12 -11.92
N ASN A 63 -13.46 -0.89 -11.45
CA ASN A 63 -13.95 -0.55 -10.09
C ASN A 63 -13.29 -1.39 -8.99
N ARG A 64 -11.96 -1.50 -9.04
CA ARG A 64 -11.09 -2.26 -8.12
C ARG A 64 -11.37 -3.76 -8.05
N GLY A 65 -12.11 -4.33 -9.02
CA GLY A 65 -12.51 -5.74 -9.01
C GLY A 65 -13.68 -6.08 -8.09
N ILE A 66 -14.16 -5.16 -7.27
CA ILE A 66 -15.13 -5.38 -6.18
C ILE A 66 -16.48 -5.90 -6.68
N PHE A 67 -16.88 -5.55 -7.89
CA PHE A 67 -18.13 -6.04 -8.51
C PHE A 67 -17.94 -7.29 -9.36
N GLY A 68 -16.77 -7.94 -9.26
CA GLY A 68 -16.39 -9.08 -10.10
C GLY A 68 -15.90 -8.62 -11.47
N ILE A 69 -14.98 -9.39 -12.02
CA ILE A 69 -14.39 -9.15 -13.35
C ILE A 69 -14.39 -10.45 -14.16
N PRO A 70 -14.34 -10.38 -15.50
CA PRO A 70 -14.23 -11.57 -16.34
C PRO A 70 -12.98 -12.40 -15.99
N SER A 71 -13.10 -13.73 -16.08
CA SER A 71 -12.02 -14.66 -15.69
C SER A 71 -10.71 -14.41 -16.44
N GLY A 72 -10.76 -14.11 -17.74
CA GLY A 72 -9.57 -13.77 -18.52
C GLY A 72 -8.85 -12.54 -17.99
N LYS A 73 -9.61 -11.50 -17.65
CA LYS A 73 -9.04 -10.26 -17.06
C LYS A 73 -8.46 -10.50 -15.66
N LYS A 74 -9.13 -11.36 -14.88
CA LYS A 74 -8.60 -11.77 -13.58
C LYS A 74 -7.25 -12.49 -13.72
N SER A 75 -7.15 -13.44 -14.64
CA SER A 75 -5.91 -14.19 -14.89
C SER A 75 -4.77 -13.29 -15.37
N GLU A 76 -5.06 -12.29 -16.23
CA GLU A 76 -4.11 -11.28 -16.67
C GLU A 76 -3.53 -10.50 -15.49
N ILE A 77 -4.41 -9.95 -14.64
CA ILE A 77 -4.01 -9.17 -13.45
C ILE A 77 -3.20 -10.04 -12.49
N GLU A 78 -3.65 -11.26 -12.19
CA GLU A 78 -2.93 -12.18 -11.29
C GLU A 78 -1.55 -12.57 -11.83
N SER A 79 -1.39 -12.65 -13.16
CA SER A 79 -0.09 -12.90 -13.79
C SER A 79 0.87 -11.71 -13.59
N LEU A 80 0.37 -10.48 -13.78
CA LEU A 80 1.15 -9.26 -13.55
C LEU A 80 1.55 -9.11 -12.09
N VAL A 81 0.61 -9.38 -11.17
CA VAL A 81 0.87 -9.39 -9.72
C VAL A 81 2.00 -10.35 -9.37
N LYS A 82 1.97 -11.61 -9.87
CA LYS A 82 3.03 -12.59 -9.62
C LYS A 82 4.40 -12.15 -10.17
N GLN A 83 4.42 -11.50 -11.33
CA GLN A 83 5.66 -10.97 -11.90
C GLN A 83 6.27 -9.88 -11.03
N ILE A 84 5.44 -8.96 -10.49
CA ILE A 84 5.86 -7.91 -9.58
C ILE A 84 6.34 -8.51 -8.25
N GLU A 85 5.56 -9.42 -7.65
CA GLU A 85 5.91 -10.11 -6.40
C GLU A 85 7.27 -10.83 -6.49
N SER A 86 7.59 -11.43 -7.65
CA SER A 86 8.87 -12.12 -7.86
C SER A 86 10.09 -11.18 -7.83
N GLN A 87 9.88 -9.88 -7.91
CA GLN A 87 10.91 -8.83 -7.90
C GLN A 87 10.80 -7.95 -6.65
N ASN A 88 10.21 -8.46 -5.56
CA ASN A 88 10.02 -7.69 -4.34
C ASN A 88 11.35 -7.16 -3.79
N PRO A 89 11.56 -5.82 -3.72
CA PRO A 89 12.79 -5.24 -3.20
C PRO A 89 12.90 -5.34 -1.67
N THR A 90 11.79 -5.69 -1.00
CA THR A 90 11.71 -5.77 0.47
C THR A 90 11.24 -7.17 0.87
N PRO A 91 12.13 -8.16 0.94
CA PRO A 91 11.76 -9.56 1.21
C PRO A 91 11.26 -9.80 2.63
N GLU A 92 11.60 -8.94 3.58
CA GLU A 92 11.20 -9.02 4.99
C GLU A 92 10.48 -7.74 5.45
N PRO A 93 9.30 -7.43 4.89
CA PRO A 93 8.64 -6.13 5.06
C PRO A 93 8.24 -5.80 6.49
N THR A 94 8.05 -6.78 7.35
CA THR A 94 7.72 -6.55 8.76
C THR A 94 8.93 -6.10 9.60
N LEU A 95 10.15 -6.28 9.08
CA LEU A 95 11.37 -5.72 9.66
C LEU A 95 11.64 -4.29 9.16
N GLU A 96 10.99 -3.88 8.07
CA GLU A 96 11.11 -2.57 7.45
C GLU A 96 9.77 -1.83 7.46
N LEU A 97 9.11 -1.75 8.63
CA LEU A 97 7.77 -1.15 8.77
C LEU A 97 7.69 0.31 8.30
N ASP A 98 8.82 1.02 8.20
CA ASP A 98 8.89 2.37 7.61
C ASP A 98 8.37 2.40 6.17
N LYS A 99 8.56 1.32 5.41
CA LYS A 99 8.06 1.18 4.05
C LYS A 99 6.55 0.88 4.00
N VAL A 100 6.01 0.29 5.07
CA VAL A 100 4.60 -0.08 5.17
C VAL A 100 3.78 1.04 5.80
N ASP A 101 4.38 1.87 6.62
CA ASP A 101 3.76 3.00 7.33
C ASP A 101 3.18 4.04 6.37
N GLY A 102 2.16 4.77 6.80
CA GLY A 102 1.55 5.86 6.04
C GLY A 102 0.22 5.51 5.37
N CYS A 103 -0.18 6.29 4.37
CA CYS A 103 -1.48 6.16 3.71
C CYS A 103 -1.36 5.45 2.36
N TRP A 104 -2.31 4.55 2.12
CA TRP A 104 -2.37 3.71 0.93
C TRP A 104 -3.77 3.75 0.32
N ARG A 105 -3.85 3.83 -1.00
CA ARG A 105 -5.11 3.75 -1.75
C ARG A 105 -5.26 2.37 -2.39
N LEU A 106 -6.40 1.71 -2.19
CA LEU A 106 -6.69 0.43 -2.83
C LEU A 106 -6.92 0.63 -4.33
N VAL A 107 -6.16 -0.09 -5.14
CA VAL A 107 -6.23 -0.09 -6.60
C VAL A 107 -6.98 -1.32 -7.11
N TYR A 108 -6.73 -2.48 -6.49
CA TYR A 108 -7.36 -3.74 -6.89
C TYR A 108 -7.50 -4.70 -5.72
N SER A 109 -8.61 -5.45 -5.72
CA SER A 109 -8.80 -6.60 -4.84
C SER A 109 -9.52 -7.72 -5.56
N THR A 110 -9.18 -8.96 -5.21
CA THR A 110 -9.93 -10.13 -5.65
C THR A 110 -11.19 -10.38 -4.83
N ILE A 111 -11.39 -9.66 -3.72
CA ILE A 111 -12.65 -9.72 -2.97
C ILE A 111 -13.76 -9.15 -3.84
N SER A 112 -14.80 -9.95 -4.05
CA SER A 112 -16.00 -9.52 -4.76
C SER A 112 -17.18 -9.46 -3.79
N ILE A 113 -17.80 -8.28 -3.70
CA ILE A 113 -19.04 -8.06 -2.92
C ILE A 113 -20.21 -8.85 -3.53
N LEU A 114 -20.13 -9.14 -4.82
CA LEU A 114 -21.10 -9.92 -5.55
C LEU A 114 -20.71 -11.39 -5.61
N GLY A 115 -20.32 -11.99 -4.48
CA GLY A 115 -20.23 -13.46 -4.41
C GLY A 115 -21.46 -14.09 -5.06
N SER A 116 -21.34 -15.28 -5.62
CA SER A 116 -22.23 -16.04 -6.52
C SER A 116 -23.73 -16.09 -6.18
N ARG A 117 -24.18 -15.45 -5.14
CA ARG A 117 -25.58 -15.22 -4.82
C ARG A 117 -25.91 -13.76 -5.16
N ARG A 118 -26.64 -13.57 -6.25
CA ARG A 118 -27.35 -12.32 -6.55
C ARG A 118 -28.01 -11.84 -5.27
N THR A 119 -27.44 -10.83 -4.62
CA THR A 119 -28.13 -10.14 -3.54
C THR A 119 -29.42 -9.59 -4.15
N LYS A 120 -30.57 -10.06 -3.66
CA LYS A 120 -31.93 -9.69 -4.13
C LYS A 120 -32.24 -8.19 -4.02
N LEU A 121 -31.33 -7.44 -3.41
CA LEU A 121 -31.31 -6.00 -3.35
C LEU A 121 -30.16 -5.55 -4.24
N GLY A 122 -30.46 -4.88 -5.33
CA GLY A 122 -29.52 -4.30 -6.27
C GLY A 122 -28.60 -3.26 -5.61
N LEU A 123 -27.76 -3.70 -4.64
CA LEU A 123 -26.83 -2.83 -3.92
C LEU A 123 -25.96 -2.02 -4.90
N ARG A 124 -25.60 -2.66 -6.02
CA ARG A 124 -24.88 -2.03 -7.12
C ARG A 124 -25.63 -0.84 -7.73
N ASP A 125 -26.96 -0.88 -7.73
CA ASP A 125 -27.79 0.18 -8.31
C ASP A 125 -28.00 1.34 -7.34
N PHE A 126 -27.87 1.07 -6.03
CA PHE A 126 -28.09 2.06 -4.97
C PHE A 126 -26.83 2.64 -4.36
N ILE A 127 -25.68 1.96 -4.46
CA ILE A 127 -24.43 2.39 -3.87
C ILE A 127 -23.37 2.53 -4.97
N SER A 128 -22.75 3.70 -4.99
CA SER A 128 -21.52 3.98 -5.74
C SER A 128 -20.37 4.03 -4.73
N LEU A 129 -19.36 3.18 -4.92
CA LEU A 129 -18.18 3.18 -4.07
C LEU A 129 -17.18 4.22 -4.56
N GLY A 130 -16.74 5.07 -3.65
CA GLY A 130 -15.66 6.03 -3.84
C GLY A 130 -14.30 5.39 -3.56
N ASP A 131 -13.35 6.18 -3.09
CA ASP A 131 -12.00 5.69 -2.78
C ASP A 131 -11.96 4.85 -1.50
N PHE A 132 -10.98 3.95 -1.47
CA PHE A 132 -10.66 3.10 -0.33
C PHE A 132 -9.25 3.44 0.11
N PHE A 133 -9.12 3.96 1.32
CA PHE A 133 -7.83 4.28 1.91
C PHE A 133 -7.55 3.36 3.08
N GLN A 134 -6.27 3.05 3.26
CA GLN A 134 -5.75 2.38 4.44
C GLN A 134 -4.61 3.21 5.00
N THR A 135 -4.74 3.67 6.23
CA THR A 135 -3.66 4.33 6.97
C THR A 135 -3.06 3.33 7.95
N ILE A 136 -1.75 3.15 7.89
CA ILE A 136 -0.99 2.31 8.80
C ILE A 136 -0.17 3.22 9.70
N ASP A 137 -0.30 3.04 11.01
CA ASP A 137 0.48 3.71 12.07
C ASP A 137 1.33 2.64 12.76
N LYS A 138 2.59 2.52 12.35
CA LYS A 138 3.52 1.55 12.92
C LYS A 138 3.84 1.81 14.39
N ALA A 139 3.79 3.08 14.83
CA ALA A 139 4.11 3.44 16.22
C ALA A 139 3.01 2.95 17.17
N LYS A 140 1.77 2.90 16.70
CA LYS A 140 0.61 2.41 17.46
C LYS A 140 0.24 0.96 17.15
N ASN A 141 0.87 0.34 16.15
CA ASN A 141 0.48 -0.97 15.59
C ASN A 141 -1.00 -0.99 15.17
N LYS A 142 -1.46 0.07 14.51
CA LYS A 142 -2.84 0.24 14.08
C LYS A 142 -2.95 0.43 12.57
N ALA A 143 -4.04 -0.07 12.02
CA ALA A 143 -4.47 0.17 10.66
C ALA A 143 -5.91 0.70 10.66
N VAL A 144 -6.15 1.76 9.91
CA VAL A 144 -7.49 2.34 9.72
C VAL A 144 -7.84 2.27 8.24
N ASN A 145 -8.91 1.56 7.93
CA ASN A 145 -9.46 1.47 6.59
C ASN A 145 -10.64 2.42 6.45
N VAL A 146 -10.61 3.28 5.44
CA VAL A 146 -11.66 4.26 5.15
C VAL A 146 -12.25 3.99 3.79
N ILE A 147 -13.55 3.72 3.75
CA ILE A 147 -14.31 3.45 2.52
C ILE A 147 -15.28 4.60 2.31
N LYS A 148 -15.06 5.39 1.28
CA LYS A 148 -16.01 6.43 0.85
C LYS A 148 -17.06 5.82 -0.06
N PHE A 149 -18.32 6.22 0.10
CA PHE A 149 -19.41 5.76 -0.75
C PHE A 149 -20.50 6.82 -0.92
N ASN A 150 -21.27 6.67 -2.00
CA ASN A 150 -22.45 7.48 -2.26
C ASN A 150 -23.66 6.56 -2.39
N ALA A 151 -24.71 6.85 -1.61
CA ALA A 151 -25.99 6.16 -1.73
C ALA A 151 -26.87 6.92 -2.73
N LYS A 152 -27.39 6.21 -3.73
CA LYS A 152 -28.35 6.74 -4.71
C LYS A 152 -29.76 6.50 -4.19
N GLY A 153 -30.57 7.52 -4.18
CA GLY A 153 -31.96 7.45 -3.74
C GLY A 153 -32.68 8.76 -4.03
N LEU A 154 -33.76 9.08 -3.27
CA LEU A 154 -34.44 10.34 -3.37
C LEU A 154 -33.53 11.55 -3.04
N ILE A 155 -32.47 11.31 -2.26
CA ILE A 155 -31.43 12.28 -1.93
C ILE A 155 -30.09 11.58 -2.12
N LEU A 156 -29.15 12.22 -2.81
CA LEU A 156 -27.78 11.73 -2.90
C LEU A 156 -27.10 11.95 -1.54
N LEU A 157 -26.80 10.86 -0.86
CA LEU A 157 -26.15 10.89 0.46
C LEU A 157 -24.76 10.27 0.35
N SER A 158 -23.74 11.07 0.60
CA SER A 158 -22.35 10.61 0.70
C SER A 158 -22.06 10.14 2.12
N GLY A 159 -21.28 9.08 2.24
CA GLY A 159 -20.90 8.53 3.52
C GLY A 159 -19.52 7.90 3.51
N GLU A 160 -19.08 7.56 4.71
CA GLU A 160 -17.80 6.97 4.97
C GLU A 160 -17.95 5.83 6.00
N LEU A 161 -17.36 4.68 5.71
CA LEU A 161 -17.18 3.59 6.66
C LEU A 161 -15.71 3.57 7.06
N SER A 162 -15.45 3.76 8.35
CA SER A 162 -14.12 3.61 8.94
C SER A 162 -14.05 2.30 9.71
N ILE A 163 -12.97 1.53 9.51
CA ILE A 163 -12.71 0.26 10.19
C ILE A 163 -11.33 0.36 10.83
N GLU A 164 -11.30 0.23 12.16
CA GLU A 164 -10.07 0.26 12.95
C GLU A 164 -9.66 -1.17 13.32
N ALA A 165 -8.39 -1.48 13.14
CA ALA A 165 -7.80 -2.75 13.53
C ALA A 165 -6.42 -2.52 14.13
N SER A 166 -6.02 -3.39 15.05
CA SER A 166 -4.63 -3.52 15.49
C SER A 166 -3.95 -4.65 14.74
N PHE A 167 -2.63 -4.60 14.65
CA PHE A 167 -1.85 -5.68 14.07
C PHE A 167 -0.67 -6.08 14.97
N LYS A 168 -0.26 -7.35 14.84
CA LYS A 168 0.94 -7.90 15.47
C LYS A 168 1.79 -8.59 14.42
N ILE A 169 3.11 -8.44 14.51
CA ILE A 169 4.04 -9.15 13.65
C ILE A 169 3.99 -10.65 14.00
N ALA A 170 3.64 -11.47 13.00
CA ALA A 170 3.60 -12.93 13.12
C ALA A 170 4.85 -13.60 12.51
N SER A 171 5.41 -13.01 11.43
CA SER A 171 6.65 -13.45 10.79
C SER A 171 7.32 -12.28 10.07
N THR A 172 8.42 -12.54 9.35
CA THR A 172 9.12 -11.51 8.55
C THR A 172 8.28 -10.95 7.39
N THR A 173 7.16 -11.63 7.02
CA THR A 173 6.27 -11.22 5.93
C THR A 173 4.81 -11.06 6.36
N LYS A 174 4.43 -11.58 7.56
CA LYS A 174 3.03 -11.67 7.98
C LYS A 174 2.74 -10.88 9.24
N VAL A 175 1.53 -10.33 9.26
CA VAL A 175 0.94 -9.70 10.44
C VAL A 175 -0.40 -10.35 10.76
N ASP A 176 -0.68 -10.56 12.04
CA ASP A 176 -2.01 -10.91 12.55
C ASP A 176 -2.81 -9.63 12.76
N ILE A 177 -4.05 -9.63 12.29
CA ILE A 177 -4.95 -8.47 12.34
C ILE A 177 -6.09 -8.78 13.30
N ASN A 178 -6.36 -7.86 14.21
CA ASN A 178 -7.49 -7.94 15.13
C ASN A 178 -8.39 -6.72 14.93
N PHE A 179 -9.65 -6.98 14.62
CA PHE A 179 -10.67 -5.94 14.53
C PHE A 179 -10.87 -5.27 15.89
N GLU A 180 -10.99 -3.94 15.90
CA GLU A 180 -11.24 -3.18 17.12
C GLU A 180 -12.60 -2.46 17.08
N ASN A 181 -12.84 -1.69 16.01
CA ASN A 181 -14.03 -0.86 15.90
C ASN A 181 -14.38 -0.54 14.46
N SER A 182 -15.61 -0.13 14.22
CA SER A 182 -16.02 0.45 12.95
C SER A 182 -17.14 1.47 13.13
N THR A 183 -17.09 2.53 12.33
CA THR A 183 -18.05 3.63 12.34
C THR A 183 -18.53 3.95 10.94
N ILE A 184 -19.80 4.33 10.80
CA ILE A 184 -20.36 4.86 9.55
C ILE A 184 -20.77 6.32 9.80
N THR A 185 -20.33 7.18 8.92
CA THR A 185 -20.68 8.62 8.97
C THR A 185 -21.39 8.99 7.64
N PRO A 186 -22.54 9.71 7.68
CA PRO A 186 -23.31 10.07 8.88
C PRO A 186 -24.10 8.88 9.46
N ASP A 187 -24.41 8.93 10.75
CA ASP A 187 -25.08 7.85 11.52
C ASP A 187 -26.42 7.37 10.91
N GLN A 188 -27.13 8.25 10.20
CA GLN A 188 -28.39 7.89 9.51
C GLN A 188 -28.20 6.76 8.51
N LEU A 189 -26.99 6.59 7.98
CA LEU A 189 -26.65 5.51 7.07
C LEU A 189 -26.51 4.15 7.75
N MET A 190 -26.25 4.11 9.06
CA MET A 190 -26.18 2.85 9.82
C MET A 190 -27.46 1.99 9.65
N ASN A 191 -28.63 2.64 9.61
CA ASN A 191 -29.90 1.92 9.44
C ASN A 191 -30.06 1.32 8.04
N VAL A 192 -29.52 2.00 7.01
CA VAL A 192 -29.52 1.53 5.62
C VAL A 192 -28.57 0.36 5.44
N PHE A 193 -27.41 0.41 6.11
CA PHE A 193 -26.33 -0.57 5.97
C PHE A 193 -26.39 -1.72 6.96
N ARG A 194 -27.19 -1.62 8.03
CA ARG A 194 -27.27 -2.66 9.08
C ARG A 194 -27.48 -4.09 8.55
N LYS A 195 -28.22 -4.25 7.45
CA LYS A 195 -28.47 -5.57 6.83
C LYS A 195 -27.31 -6.08 5.96
N ASN A 196 -26.38 -5.20 5.57
CA ASN A 196 -25.27 -5.50 4.67
C ASN A 196 -23.92 -5.15 5.29
N TYR A 197 -23.90 -4.90 6.60
CA TYR A 197 -22.73 -4.46 7.33
C TYR A 197 -21.58 -5.47 7.23
N ASP A 198 -21.89 -6.76 7.40
CA ASP A 198 -20.90 -7.84 7.28
C ASP A 198 -20.25 -7.92 5.89
N ILE A 199 -21.00 -7.54 4.84
CA ILE A 199 -20.46 -7.48 3.47
C ILE A 199 -19.44 -6.35 3.35
N LEU A 200 -19.75 -5.19 3.93
CA LEU A 200 -18.83 -4.05 3.91
C LEU A 200 -17.56 -4.31 4.73
N LEU A 201 -17.71 -4.95 5.90
CA LEU A 201 -16.56 -5.37 6.71
C LEU A 201 -15.69 -6.40 5.97
N GLY A 202 -16.31 -7.31 5.23
CA GLY A 202 -15.61 -8.34 4.47
C GLY A 202 -14.66 -7.80 3.40
N ILE A 203 -14.84 -6.55 2.93
CA ILE A 203 -13.99 -5.93 1.91
C ILE A 203 -12.54 -5.79 2.37
N PHE A 204 -12.32 -5.51 3.65
CA PHE A 204 -10.97 -5.33 4.19
C PHE A 204 -10.55 -6.46 5.15
N ASN A 205 -11.33 -7.54 5.22
CA ASN A 205 -11.06 -8.69 6.10
C ASN A 205 -10.44 -8.27 7.44
N PRO A 206 -11.22 -7.63 8.34
CA PRO A 206 -10.69 -6.97 9.53
C PRO A 206 -10.11 -7.95 10.58
N GLU A 207 -10.17 -9.24 10.32
CA GLU A 207 -9.65 -10.31 11.18
C GLU A 207 -8.90 -11.34 10.34
N GLY A 208 -7.93 -12.02 10.94
CA GLY A 208 -7.09 -13.01 10.29
C GLY A 208 -5.64 -12.55 10.15
N TRP A 209 -4.91 -13.11 9.19
CA TRP A 209 -3.55 -12.67 8.89
C TRP A 209 -3.46 -12.04 7.48
N LEU A 210 -2.51 -11.16 7.32
CA LEU A 210 -2.12 -10.57 6.05
C LEU A 210 -0.63 -10.81 5.80
N GLU A 211 -0.29 -11.35 4.65
CA GLU A 211 1.06 -11.45 4.15
C GLU A 211 1.35 -10.29 3.19
N ILE A 212 2.44 -9.58 3.44
CA ILE A 212 2.93 -8.52 2.53
C ILE A 212 3.89 -9.20 1.57
N THR A 213 3.46 -9.38 0.33
CA THR A 213 4.21 -10.12 -0.71
C THR A 213 5.08 -9.20 -1.57
N TYR A 214 4.75 -7.91 -1.59
CA TYR A 214 5.52 -6.86 -2.26
C TYR A 214 5.35 -5.53 -1.52
N VAL A 215 6.43 -4.80 -1.33
CA VAL A 215 6.37 -3.39 -0.92
C VAL A 215 7.59 -2.63 -1.40
N ASP A 216 7.32 -1.45 -1.96
CA ASP A 216 8.30 -0.40 -2.23
C ASP A 216 7.72 0.98 -1.87
N ASP A 217 8.36 2.04 -2.33
CA ASP A 217 7.95 3.42 -2.01
C ASP A 217 6.59 3.81 -2.62
N THR A 218 6.14 3.13 -3.68
CA THR A 218 4.94 3.50 -4.46
C THR A 218 3.82 2.49 -4.41
N MET A 219 4.13 1.21 -4.20
CA MET A 219 3.16 0.10 -4.30
C MET A 219 3.34 -0.89 -3.16
N ARG A 220 2.22 -1.46 -2.71
CA ARG A 220 2.18 -2.60 -1.80
C ARG A 220 1.21 -3.65 -2.30
N ILE A 221 1.61 -4.92 -2.25
CA ILE A 221 0.74 -6.07 -2.52
C ILE A 221 0.68 -6.93 -1.28
N GLY A 222 -0.52 -7.34 -0.91
CA GLY A 222 -0.75 -8.25 0.21
C GLY A 222 -1.73 -9.36 -0.13
N ARG A 223 -1.67 -10.44 0.65
CA ARG A 223 -2.57 -11.59 0.55
C ARG A 223 -3.12 -11.92 1.93
N ASP A 224 -4.43 -12.14 2.02
CA ASP A 224 -5.06 -12.54 3.27
C ASP A 224 -5.09 -14.06 3.45
N ASP A 225 -5.60 -14.52 4.60
CA ASP A 225 -5.78 -15.92 4.97
C ASP A 225 -6.73 -16.69 4.05
N LYS A 226 -7.55 -16.00 3.27
CA LYS A 226 -8.49 -16.58 2.28
C LYS A 226 -7.90 -16.59 0.87
N GLY A 227 -6.65 -16.13 0.71
CA GLY A 227 -5.96 -16.05 -0.57
C GLY A 227 -6.39 -14.87 -1.44
N ASN A 228 -7.11 -13.90 -0.88
CA ASN A 228 -7.42 -12.68 -1.62
C ASN A 228 -6.16 -11.84 -1.81
N ILE A 229 -6.12 -11.13 -2.93
CA ILE A 229 -5.04 -10.22 -3.32
C ILE A 229 -5.52 -8.79 -3.13
N PHE A 230 -4.66 -7.96 -2.56
CA PHE A 230 -4.84 -6.52 -2.43
C PHE A 230 -3.66 -5.81 -3.06
N VAL A 231 -3.92 -4.95 -4.02
CA VAL A 231 -2.94 -4.05 -4.62
C VAL A 231 -3.26 -2.64 -4.16
N LEU A 232 -2.29 -2.01 -3.54
CA LEU A 232 -2.42 -0.65 -3.02
C LEU A 232 -1.28 0.21 -3.59
N GLU A 233 -1.59 1.47 -3.84
CA GLU A 233 -0.60 2.49 -4.16
C GLU A 233 -0.43 3.44 -2.98
N ARG A 234 0.78 3.99 -2.82
CA ARG A 234 1.02 5.00 -1.79
C ARG A 234 0.24 6.26 -2.13
N TYR A 235 -0.40 6.81 -1.12
CA TYR A 235 -1.16 8.05 -1.25
C TYR A 235 -0.54 9.13 -0.39
N GLU A 236 -0.13 10.21 -1.04
CA GLU A 236 0.31 11.43 -0.39
C GLU A 236 -0.79 12.47 -0.54
N ASP A 237 -1.28 12.98 0.58
CA ASP A 237 -2.27 14.06 0.54
C ASP A 237 -1.54 15.38 0.22
N ASN A 238 -1.56 15.76 -1.06
CA ASN A 238 -0.96 17.00 -1.53
C ASN A 238 -1.85 18.25 -1.23
N SER A 239 -2.85 18.10 -0.36
CA SER A 239 -3.72 19.21 0.07
C SER A 239 -3.15 19.92 1.30
N SER A 240 -2.08 20.69 1.10
CA SER A 240 -1.57 21.65 2.08
C SER A 240 -1.43 23.03 1.45
#